data_689088188c07bec2f924e42a41c966d9
#
_entry.id   689088188c07bec2f924e42a41c966d9
#
_cell.length_a   1.000
_cell.length_b   1.000
_cell.length_c   1.000
_cell.angle_alpha   90.00
_cell.angle_beta   90.00
_cell.angle_gamma   90.00
#
_symmetry.space_group_name_H-M   'P 1'
#
loop_
_entity.id
_entity.type
_entity.pdbx_description
1 polymer ?
#
loop_
_entity_poly.entity_id
_entity_poly.type
_entity_poly.pdbx_seq_one_letter_code
_entity_poly.pdbx_strand_id
1 'polypeptide(L)'
;VRRLLIIATTFTVAGPAFAGPDAKDVQAVADKAYDFLKSRQKDDGSFEPARGGPGTTALIAAALIRLGKPIDDPVVAKALASVEKSVQKDGGIYSRFLQNYTTSIALITFKEANKGGKYDAIIANASKYLKTLQQGGSDSELPFGGFGYDNKSRPDVSNSHFTVEALLASGLPKDDPAIKNALIFLSRSQNLPGEANKMEYAKKTSEGDKGGFVYNPFEANNAKSEKRTPEGGLRSEGGMTYAGLKSFLYAGVGKDDPRVKAAIEWIRKHYTLEENPGQKDAGLYYYYHVFAKAMDTLGEEEFADADGKKHDWRKQLFETLKKKQTADGSWVNENSAFLENSPELATSFAVLALSYTTKK
;
A
#
# COMPACT_ATOMS: atom_id res chain seq x y z
N VAL A 1 -58.51 37.52 -18.26
CA VAL A 1 -57.48 37.16 -17.24
C VAL A 1 -56.41 36.33 -17.97
N ARG A 2 -55.27 36.96 -18.35
CA ARG A 2 -54.13 36.27 -18.95
C ARG A 2 -53.23 35.75 -17.81
N ARG A 3 -53.04 34.42 -17.76
CA ARG A 3 -52.07 33.79 -16.85
C ARG A 3 -50.69 33.82 -17.53
N LEU A 4 -49.76 34.54 -16.91
CA LEU A 4 -48.33 34.45 -17.28
C LEU A 4 -47.78 33.15 -16.73
N LEU A 5 -47.27 32.29 -17.59
CA LEU A 5 -46.48 31.11 -17.21
C LEU A 5 -45.01 31.56 -17.06
N ILE A 6 -44.50 31.60 -15.83
CA ILE A 6 -43.07 31.80 -15.59
C ILE A 6 -42.38 30.44 -15.67
N ILE A 7 -41.65 30.21 -16.76
CA ILE A 7 -40.77 29.03 -16.90
C ILE A 7 -39.47 29.36 -16.17
N ALA A 8 -39.27 28.79 -15.00
CA ALA A 8 -38.00 28.85 -14.29
C ALA A 8 -37.05 27.86 -14.94
N THR A 9 -36.11 28.36 -15.73
CA THR A 9 -34.98 27.57 -16.27
C THR A 9 -33.94 27.42 -15.18
N THR A 10 -33.90 26.28 -14.53
CA THR A 10 -32.80 25.90 -13.65
C THR A 10 -31.59 25.56 -14.49
N PHE A 11 -30.59 26.45 -14.53
CA PHE A 11 -29.28 26.17 -15.02
C PHE A 11 -28.58 25.28 -13.97
N THR A 12 -28.54 23.99 -14.20
CA THR A 12 -27.56 23.10 -13.52
C THR A 12 -26.20 23.42 -14.12
N VAL A 13 -25.39 24.19 -13.39
CA VAL A 13 -23.96 24.31 -13.66
C VAL A 13 -23.37 22.95 -13.31
N ALA A 14 -23.17 22.08 -14.30
CA ALA A 14 -22.33 20.93 -14.16
C ALA A 14 -20.92 21.46 -13.88
N GLY A 15 -20.43 21.32 -12.65
CA GLY A 15 -19.02 21.55 -12.34
C GLY A 15 -18.13 20.68 -13.24
N PRO A 16 -16.87 21.07 -13.47
CA PRO A 16 -15.98 20.30 -14.31
C PRO A 16 -15.91 18.86 -13.77
N ALA A 17 -16.31 17.90 -14.60
CA ALA A 17 -16.15 16.49 -14.26
C ALA A 17 -14.64 16.22 -14.08
N PHE A 18 -14.24 15.76 -12.92
CA PHE A 18 -12.86 15.31 -12.68
C PHE A 18 -12.62 14.06 -13.54
N ALA A 19 -11.84 14.24 -14.62
CA ALA A 19 -11.71 13.24 -15.68
C ALA A 19 -10.49 12.30 -15.48
N GLY A 20 -9.71 12.54 -14.43
CA GLY A 20 -8.40 11.88 -14.28
C GLY A 20 -7.39 12.35 -15.35
N PRO A 21 -6.21 11.73 -15.43
CA PRO A 21 -5.23 12.01 -16.48
C PRO A 21 -5.63 11.42 -17.83
N ASP A 22 -5.10 11.98 -18.92
CA ASP A 22 -5.25 11.39 -20.26
C ASP A 22 -4.52 10.03 -20.32
N ALA A 23 -5.21 9.01 -20.84
CA ALA A 23 -4.68 7.66 -20.91
C ALA A 23 -3.40 7.54 -21.78
N LYS A 24 -3.29 8.37 -22.84
CA LYS A 24 -2.07 8.40 -23.68
C LYS A 24 -0.88 8.98 -22.95
N ASP A 25 -1.11 10.00 -22.11
CA ASP A 25 -0.08 10.59 -21.28
C ASP A 25 0.42 9.59 -20.23
N VAL A 26 -0.49 8.87 -19.60
CA VAL A 26 -0.13 7.79 -18.64
C VAL A 26 0.66 6.69 -19.34
N GLN A 27 0.23 6.29 -20.54
CA GLN A 27 0.95 5.29 -21.34
C GLN A 27 2.36 5.75 -21.71
N ALA A 28 2.56 7.01 -22.08
CA ALA A 28 3.88 7.53 -22.40
C ALA A 28 4.86 7.50 -21.22
N VAL A 29 4.37 7.79 -20.01
CA VAL A 29 5.13 7.67 -18.76
C VAL A 29 5.44 6.20 -18.46
N ALA A 30 4.46 5.33 -18.63
CA ALA A 30 4.57 3.89 -18.40
C ALA A 30 5.57 3.22 -19.37
N ASP A 31 5.57 3.60 -20.64
CA ASP A 31 6.48 3.02 -21.65
C ASP A 31 7.95 3.36 -21.34
N LYS A 32 8.24 4.59 -20.93
CA LYS A 32 9.60 4.96 -20.48
C LYS A 32 10.05 4.13 -19.27
N ALA A 33 9.15 3.93 -18.30
CA ALA A 33 9.44 3.10 -17.14
C ALA A 33 9.68 1.63 -17.52
N TYR A 34 8.89 1.10 -18.48
CA TYR A 34 9.10 -0.24 -19.01
C TYR A 34 10.46 -0.39 -19.67
N ASP A 35 10.85 0.57 -20.53
CA ASP A 35 12.16 0.54 -21.22
C ASP A 35 13.32 0.59 -20.22
N PHE A 36 13.21 1.45 -19.19
CA PHE A 36 14.17 1.46 -18.09
C PHE A 36 14.25 0.09 -17.41
N LEU A 37 13.16 -0.46 -16.93
CA LEU A 37 13.13 -1.75 -16.24
C LEU A 37 13.64 -2.87 -17.13
N LYS A 38 13.28 -2.91 -18.42
CA LYS A 38 13.79 -3.87 -19.39
C LYS A 38 15.32 -3.82 -19.49
N SER A 39 15.91 -2.61 -19.49
CA SER A 39 17.36 -2.42 -19.57
C SER A 39 18.10 -2.88 -18.30
N ARG A 40 17.39 -2.98 -17.17
CA ARG A 40 17.93 -3.33 -15.85
C ARG A 40 17.75 -4.80 -15.48
N GLN A 41 16.96 -5.55 -16.26
CA GLN A 41 16.73 -6.97 -16.00
C GLN A 41 17.97 -7.79 -16.25
N LYS A 42 18.37 -8.61 -15.27
CA LYS A 42 19.48 -9.53 -15.39
C LYS A 42 19.13 -10.75 -16.26
N ASP A 43 20.13 -11.51 -16.70
CA ASP A 43 19.93 -12.70 -17.54
C ASP A 43 19.08 -13.77 -16.88
N ASP A 44 19.16 -13.91 -15.56
CA ASP A 44 18.34 -14.83 -14.76
C ASP A 44 16.89 -14.34 -14.52
N GLY A 45 16.55 -13.16 -15.05
CA GLY A 45 15.24 -12.53 -14.94
C GLY A 45 15.03 -11.68 -13.68
N SER A 46 16.01 -11.63 -12.79
CA SER A 46 15.92 -10.87 -11.55
C SER A 46 16.18 -9.37 -11.75
N PHE A 47 15.69 -8.59 -10.76
CA PHE A 47 15.99 -7.17 -10.59
C PHE A 47 16.48 -7.01 -9.15
N GLU A 48 17.76 -7.09 -8.95
CA GLU A 48 18.25 -6.94 -7.58
C GLU A 48 18.87 -5.57 -7.35
N PRO A 49 18.38 -4.85 -6.34
CA PRO A 49 19.27 -4.23 -5.37
C PRO A 49 19.70 -5.32 -4.37
N ALA A 50 20.97 -5.33 -3.98
CA ALA A 50 21.61 -6.39 -3.20
C ALA A 50 20.91 -6.80 -1.87
N ARG A 51 19.86 -6.10 -1.45
CA ARG A 51 19.10 -6.37 -0.20
C ARG A 51 17.61 -6.65 -0.40
N GLY A 52 17.03 -6.38 -1.59
CA GLY A 52 15.58 -6.56 -1.83
C GLY A 52 15.17 -8.00 -2.14
N GLY A 53 16.10 -8.83 -2.56
CA GLY A 53 15.86 -10.22 -2.94
C GLY A 53 14.74 -10.37 -3.99
N PRO A 54 14.05 -11.52 -4.03
CA PRO A 54 12.99 -11.78 -5.02
C PRO A 54 11.76 -10.88 -4.85
N GLY A 55 11.65 -10.13 -3.73
CA GLY A 55 10.55 -9.19 -3.49
C GLY A 55 10.53 -8.03 -4.49
N THR A 56 11.68 -7.45 -4.83
CA THR A 56 11.77 -6.39 -5.84
C THR A 56 11.39 -6.90 -7.22
N THR A 57 11.85 -8.10 -7.58
CA THR A 57 11.49 -8.74 -8.86
C THR A 57 9.99 -9.00 -8.93
N ALA A 58 9.38 -9.46 -7.85
CA ALA A 58 7.93 -9.67 -7.77
C ALA A 58 7.16 -8.35 -7.88
N LEU A 59 7.58 -7.28 -7.19
CA LEU A 59 6.97 -5.94 -7.32
C LEU A 59 6.99 -5.44 -8.76
N ILE A 60 8.14 -5.58 -9.44
CA ILE A 60 8.28 -5.16 -10.84
C ILE A 60 7.36 -5.98 -11.75
N ALA A 61 7.31 -7.30 -11.58
CA ALA A 61 6.39 -8.14 -12.36
C ALA A 61 4.93 -7.72 -12.16
N ALA A 62 4.50 -7.50 -10.90
CA ALA A 62 3.16 -7.01 -10.60
C ALA A 62 2.90 -5.63 -11.24
N ALA A 63 3.86 -4.71 -11.15
CA ALA A 63 3.76 -3.38 -11.74
C ALA A 63 3.55 -3.45 -13.25
N LEU A 64 4.33 -4.25 -13.96
CA LEU A 64 4.22 -4.42 -15.40
C LEU A 64 2.90 -5.09 -15.82
N ILE A 65 2.45 -6.12 -15.09
CA ILE A 65 1.15 -6.76 -15.34
C ILE A 65 0.02 -5.74 -15.18
N ARG A 66 0.06 -4.89 -14.15
CA ARG A 66 -0.93 -3.84 -13.91
C ARG A 66 -0.94 -2.75 -14.97
N LEU A 67 0.20 -2.45 -15.59
CA LEU A 67 0.31 -1.59 -16.76
C LEU A 67 -0.23 -2.24 -18.04
N GLY A 68 -0.72 -3.47 -17.98
CA GLY A 68 -1.31 -4.18 -19.11
C GLY A 68 -0.30 -4.99 -19.94
N LYS A 69 0.96 -5.13 -19.48
CA LYS A 69 1.89 -6.04 -20.15
C LYS A 69 1.40 -7.48 -19.97
N PRO A 70 1.32 -8.27 -21.04
CA PRO A 70 0.86 -9.64 -20.96
C PRO A 70 1.85 -10.52 -20.16
N ILE A 71 1.37 -11.63 -19.60
CA ILE A 71 2.21 -12.52 -18.78
C ILE A 71 3.30 -13.23 -19.56
N ASP A 72 3.18 -13.31 -20.89
CA ASP A 72 4.16 -13.84 -21.83
C ASP A 72 5.09 -12.75 -22.41
N ASP A 73 4.94 -11.49 -22.01
CA ASP A 73 5.94 -10.46 -22.26
C ASP A 73 7.30 -10.95 -21.75
N PRO A 74 8.39 -10.84 -22.54
CA PRO A 74 9.67 -11.42 -22.17
C PRO A 74 10.23 -10.94 -20.83
N VAL A 75 9.98 -9.68 -20.45
CA VAL A 75 10.44 -9.10 -19.17
C VAL A 75 9.60 -9.67 -18.02
N VAL A 76 8.27 -9.71 -18.19
CA VAL A 76 7.36 -10.26 -17.19
C VAL A 76 7.60 -11.75 -16.99
N ALA A 77 7.67 -12.51 -18.07
CA ALA A 77 7.85 -13.97 -18.02
C ALA A 77 9.14 -14.37 -17.31
N LYS A 78 10.26 -13.69 -17.64
CA LYS A 78 11.55 -13.94 -16.98
C LYS A 78 11.50 -13.55 -15.49
N ALA A 79 10.86 -12.43 -15.14
CA ALA A 79 10.71 -12.00 -13.76
C ALA A 79 9.90 -13.02 -12.94
N LEU A 80 8.76 -13.47 -13.47
CA LEU A 80 7.93 -14.51 -12.82
C LEU A 80 8.71 -15.81 -12.61
N ALA A 81 9.45 -16.27 -13.63
CA ALA A 81 10.29 -17.47 -13.56
C ALA A 81 11.43 -17.31 -12.53
N SER A 82 11.99 -16.10 -12.37
CA SER A 82 12.99 -15.82 -11.34
C SER A 82 12.41 -15.89 -9.93
N VAL A 83 11.22 -15.31 -9.70
CA VAL A 83 10.52 -15.39 -8.41
C VAL A 83 10.13 -16.82 -8.08
N GLU A 84 9.70 -17.61 -9.07
CA GLU A 84 9.31 -19.03 -8.91
C GLU A 84 10.46 -19.89 -8.37
N LYS A 85 11.70 -19.60 -8.76
CA LYS A 85 12.91 -20.29 -8.23
C LYS A 85 13.15 -20.01 -6.72
N SER A 86 12.52 -19.00 -6.16
CA SER A 86 12.65 -18.63 -4.75
C SER A 86 11.60 -19.31 -3.85
N VAL A 87 10.74 -20.15 -4.41
CA VAL A 87 9.76 -20.93 -3.65
C VAL A 87 10.50 -21.96 -2.79
N GLN A 88 10.24 -21.95 -1.49
CA GLN A 88 10.87 -22.81 -0.50
C GLN A 88 10.02 -24.06 -0.24
N LYS A 89 10.62 -25.09 0.37
CA LYS A 89 9.93 -26.33 0.73
C LYS A 89 8.83 -26.13 1.77
N ASP A 90 8.91 -25.08 2.60
CA ASP A 90 7.90 -24.69 3.59
C ASP A 90 6.71 -23.92 2.97
N GLY A 91 6.78 -23.62 1.69
CA GLY A 91 5.77 -22.86 0.95
C GLY A 91 6.02 -21.36 0.93
N GLY A 92 6.98 -20.84 1.68
CA GLY A 92 7.39 -19.45 1.61
C GLY A 92 8.10 -19.12 0.29
N ILE A 93 8.16 -17.82 -0.06
CA ILE A 93 8.82 -17.33 -1.26
C ILE A 93 9.82 -16.27 -0.84
N TYR A 94 11.07 -16.68 -0.66
CA TYR A 94 12.12 -15.80 -0.14
C TYR A 94 13.50 -16.36 -0.45
N SER A 95 14.55 -15.54 -0.29
CA SER A 95 15.94 -16.01 -0.39
C SER A 95 16.54 -16.20 1.01
N ARG A 96 16.91 -15.11 1.68
CA ARG A 96 17.59 -15.14 2.98
C ARG A 96 16.89 -14.32 4.06
N PHE A 97 16.32 -13.18 3.64
CA PHE A 97 15.70 -12.20 4.54
C PHE A 97 14.29 -11.85 4.07
N LEU A 98 13.55 -11.10 4.87
CA LEU A 98 12.23 -10.53 4.53
C LEU A 98 11.22 -11.59 4.12
N GLN A 99 11.22 -12.73 4.81
CA GLN A 99 10.43 -13.92 4.48
C GLN A 99 8.95 -13.58 4.28
N ASN A 100 8.35 -12.88 5.24
CA ASN A 100 6.96 -12.47 5.16
C ASN A 100 6.71 -11.48 4.02
N TYR A 101 7.50 -10.39 3.99
CA TYR A 101 7.34 -9.31 3.03
C TYR A 101 7.42 -9.83 1.59
N THR A 102 8.48 -10.60 1.30
CA THR A 102 8.70 -11.18 -0.03
C THR A 102 7.62 -12.18 -0.41
N THR A 103 7.24 -13.07 0.51
CA THR A 103 6.18 -14.05 0.24
C THR A 103 4.83 -13.38 -0.02
N SER A 104 4.48 -12.36 0.75
CA SER A 104 3.24 -11.60 0.56
C SER A 104 3.17 -10.94 -0.80
N ILE A 105 4.23 -10.24 -1.21
CA ILE A 105 4.31 -9.58 -2.52
C ILE A 105 4.30 -10.60 -3.65
N ALA A 106 5.09 -11.67 -3.54
CA ALA A 106 5.16 -12.71 -4.56
C ALA A 106 3.81 -13.43 -4.72
N LEU A 107 3.08 -13.70 -3.63
CA LEU A 107 1.74 -14.28 -3.67
C LEU A 107 0.78 -13.36 -4.45
N ILE A 108 0.76 -12.05 -4.16
CA ILE A 108 -0.07 -11.09 -4.88
C ILE A 108 0.29 -11.08 -6.36
N THR A 109 1.58 -11.09 -6.68
CA THR A 109 2.08 -11.10 -8.06
C THR A 109 1.64 -12.36 -8.80
N PHE A 110 1.82 -13.54 -8.19
CA PHE A 110 1.37 -14.79 -8.79
C PHE A 110 -0.15 -14.85 -8.95
N LYS A 111 -0.90 -14.23 -8.02
CA LYS A 111 -2.37 -14.15 -8.16
C LYS A 111 -2.77 -13.30 -9.37
N GLU A 112 -2.12 -12.18 -9.60
CA GLU A 112 -2.35 -11.32 -10.77
C GLU A 112 -1.93 -12.01 -12.09
N ALA A 113 -0.86 -12.81 -12.05
CA ALA A 113 -0.37 -13.57 -13.19
C ALA A 113 -1.11 -14.90 -13.43
N ASN A 114 -2.04 -15.29 -12.53
CA ASN A 114 -2.62 -16.64 -12.52
C ASN A 114 -3.66 -16.84 -13.62
N LYS A 115 -3.22 -17.16 -14.82
CA LYS A 115 -4.08 -17.60 -15.92
C LYS A 115 -4.15 -19.13 -15.94
N GLY A 116 -5.36 -19.66 -16.03
CA GLY A 116 -5.60 -21.12 -16.13
C GLY A 116 -5.13 -21.94 -14.93
N GLY A 117 -4.96 -21.33 -13.75
CA GLY A 117 -4.57 -22.06 -12.53
C GLY A 117 -3.08 -22.38 -12.42
N LYS A 118 -2.22 -21.83 -13.30
CA LYS A 118 -0.78 -22.13 -13.33
C LYS A 118 -0.09 -22.02 -11.96
N TYR A 119 -0.50 -21.04 -11.16
CA TYR A 119 0.13 -20.74 -9.87
C TYR A 119 -0.70 -21.13 -8.66
N ASP A 120 -1.83 -21.86 -8.83
CA ASP A 120 -2.73 -22.22 -7.73
C ASP A 120 -1.99 -22.91 -6.56
N ALA A 121 -1.12 -23.87 -6.85
CA ALA A 121 -0.37 -24.58 -5.82
C ALA A 121 0.60 -23.67 -5.06
N ILE A 122 1.30 -22.77 -5.75
CA ILE A 122 2.22 -21.80 -5.14
C ILE A 122 1.44 -20.84 -4.25
N ILE A 123 0.32 -20.29 -4.74
CA ILE A 123 -0.55 -19.37 -4.00
C ILE A 123 -1.08 -20.05 -2.73
N ALA A 124 -1.59 -21.28 -2.83
CA ALA A 124 -2.13 -22.02 -1.70
C ALA A 124 -1.06 -22.30 -0.62
N ASN A 125 0.15 -22.70 -1.03
CA ASN A 125 1.24 -22.99 -0.11
C ASN A 125 1.77 -21.71 0.54
N ALA A 126 1.95 -20.62 -0.23
CA ALA A 126 2.37 -19.33 0.29
C ALA A 126 1.35 -18.77 1.30
N SER A 127 0.06 -18.92 1.04
CA SER A 127 -1.01 -18.52 1.98
C SER A 127 -0.93 -19.30 3.29
N LYS A 128 -0.70 -20.62 3.23
CA LYS A 128 -0.49 -21.46 4.43
C LYS A 128 0.75 -21.01 5.21
N TYR A 129 1.86 -20.79 4.50
CA TYR A 129 3.10 -20.31 5.11
C TYR A 129 2.92 -18.98 5.82
N LEU A 130 2.32 -17.98 5.18
CA LEU A 130 2.05 -16.67 5.77
C LEU A 130 1.26 -16.77 7.08
N LYS A 131 0.27 -17.67 7.15
CA LYS A 131 -0.49 -17.89 8.39
C LYS A 131 0.39 -18.39 9.55
N THR A 132 1.48 -19.11 9.27
CA THR A 132 2.41 -19.59 10.31
C THR A 132 3.28 -18.48 10.90
N LEU A 133 3.36 -17.32 10.24
CA LEU A 133 4.16 -16.18 10.68
C LEU A 133 3.37 -15.23 11.61
N GLN A 134 2.06 -15.44 11.77
CA GLN A 134 1.23 -14.59 12.61
C GLN A 134 1.62 -14.72 14.08
N GLN A 135 1.78 -13.59 14.76
CA GLN A 135 2.06 -13.58 16.19
C GLN A 135 0.84 -14.05 16.98
N GLY A 136 1.05 -15.13 17.73
CA GLY A 136 0.06 -15.71 18.66
C GLY A 136 0.13 -15.10 20.06
N GLY A 137 -0.40 -15.84 21.04
CA GLY A 137 -0.42 -15.44 22.45
C GLY A 137 -1.80 -14.97 22.90
N SER A 138 -1.84 -14.14 23.95
CA SER A 138 -3.08 -13.54 24.43
C SER A 138 -3.54 -12.38 23.52
N ASP A 139 -4.83 -12.32 23.26
CA ASP A 139 -5.43 -11.20 22.52
C ASP A 139 -5.37 -9.85 23.25
N SER A 140 -4.92 -9.83 24.50
CA SER A 140 -4.63 -8.60 25.25
C SER A 140 -3.20 -8.08 25.00
N GLU A 141 -2.31 -8.88 24.43
CA GLU A 141 -0.91 -8.53 24.22
C GLU A 141 -0.73 -7.75 22.91
N LEU A 142 0.20 -6.79 22.90
CA LEU A 142 0.45 -5.91 21.77
C LEU A 142 0.80 -6.64 20.47
N PRO A 143 1.66 -7.71 20.45
CA PRO A 143 2.04 -8.39 19.21
C PRO A 143 0.93 -9.25 18.60
N PHE A 144 -0.09 -9.63 19.38
CA PHE A 144 -1.10 -10.57 18.95
C PHE A 144 -1.75 -10.19 17.60
N GLY A 145 -1.76 -11.15 16.69
CA GLY A 145 -2.37 -11.01 15.37
C GLY A 145 -1.52 -10.32 14.31
N GLY A 146 -0.44 -9.64 14.72
CA GLY A 146 0.42 -8.93 13.79
C GLY A 146 1.42 -9.83 13.06
N PHE A 147 2.06 -9.27 12.03
CA PHE A 147 3.10 -9.93 11.24
C PHE A 147 4.36 -9.09 11.20
N GLY A 148 5.51 -9.70 11.46
CA GLY A 148 6.83 -9.12 11.28
C GLY A 148 7.51 -9.64 10.01
N TYR A 149 8.81 -9.41 9.86
CA TYR A 149 9.58 -9.91 8.70
C TYR A 149 9.71 -11.43 8.68
N ASP A 150 9.63 -12.06 9.82
CA ASP A 150 9.64 -13.52 10.05
C ASP A 150 8.84 -13.85 11.33
N ASN A 151 8.88 -15.09 11.78
CA ASN A 151 8.17 -15.53 12.99
C ASN A 151 8.84 -15.08 14.32
N LYS A 152 10.00 -14.41 14.28
CA LYS A 152 10.75 -13.91 15.45
C LYS A 152 10.75 -12.40 15.55
N SER A 153 10.58 -11.72 14.43
CA SER A 153 10.58 -10.26 14.39
C SER A 153 9.31 -9.69 15.02
N ARG A 154 9.44 -8.53 15.66
CA ARG A 154 8.29 -7.78 16.13
C ARG A 154 7.39 -7.42 14.96
N PRO A 155 6.06 -7.56 15.09
CA PRO A 155 5.14 -7.18 14.03
C PRO A 155 5.12 -5.66 13.82
N ASP A 156 4.85 -5.27 12.58
CA ASP A 156 4.68 -3.89 12.18
C ASP A 156 3.53 -3.75 11.16
N VAL A 157 3.09 -2.52 10.93
CA VAL A 157 1.96 -2.25 10.03
C VAL A 157 2.31 -2.54 8.59
N SER A 158 3.56 -2.29 8.15
CA SER A 158 3.98 -2.55 6.77
C SER A 158 3.93 -4.03 6.42
N ASN A 159 4.50 -4.90 7.26
CA ASN A 159 4.40 -6.35 7.06
C ASN A 159 2.95 -6.83 7.18
N SER A 160 2.22 -6.36 8.19
CA SER A 160 0.84 -6.82 8.44
C SER A 160 -0.11 -6.47 7.30
N HIS A 161 -0.04 -5.25 6.71
CA HIS A 161 -0.95 -4.88 5.64
C HIS A 161 -0.70 -5.67 4.35
N PHE A 162 0.58 -5.93 3.98
CA PHE A 162 0.89 -6.78 2.83
C PHE A 162 0.41 -8.21 3.03
N THR A 163 0.56 -8.74 4.26
CA THR A 163 0.10 -10.09 4.57
C THR A 163 -1.42 -10.21 4.51
N VAL A 164 -2.15 -9.26 5.10
CA VAL A 164 -3.64 -9.21 5.00
C VAL A 164 -4.08 -9.19 3.55
N GLU A 165 -3.45 -8.34 2.73
CA GLU A 165 -3.76 -8.26 1.31
C GLU A 165 -3.47 -9.59 0.59
N ALA A 166 -2.31 -10.19 0.83
CA ALA A 166 -1.91 -11.46 0.21
C ALA A 166 -2.87 -12.59 0.58
N LEU A 167 -3.23 -12.72 1.86
CA LEU A 167 -4.17 -13.72 2.34
C LEU A 167 -5.55 -13.57 1.70
N LEU A 168 -6.08 -12.35 1.63
CA LEU A 168 -7.35 -12.07 0.98
C LEU A 168 -7.28 -12.34 -0.53
N ALA A 169 -6.18 -11.94 -1.20
CA ALA A 169 -5.96 -12.21 -2.62
C ALA A 169 -5.88 -13.72 -2.93
N SER A 170 -5.37 -14.53 -2.00
CA SER A 170 -5.36 -16.00 -2.13
C SER A 170 -6.74 -16.63 -2.06
N GLY A 171 -7.77 -15.88 -1.69
CA GLY A 171 -9.14 -16.34 -1.52
C GLY A 171 -9.49 -16.70 -0.08
N LEU A 172 -8.66 -16.33 0.90
CA LEU A 172 -8.99 -16.54 2.30
C LEU A 172 -10.25 -15.72 2.66
N PRO A 173 -11.24 -16.31 3.36
CA PRO A 173 -12.43 -15.58 3.78
C PRO A 173 -12.11 -14.40 4.71
N LYS A 174 -12.87 -13.31 4.59
CA LYS A 174 -12.70 -12.11 5.45
C LYS A 174 -12.92 -12.41 6.93
N ASP A 175 -13.65 -13.45 7.26
CA ASP A 175 -13.93 -13.91 8.62
C ASP A 175 -12.97 -14.98 9.12
N ASP A 176 -11.95 -15.36 8.34
CA ASP A 176 -10.88 -16.27 8.81
C ASP A 176 -10.20 -15.69 10.07
N PRO A 177 -9.90 -16.53 11.07
CA PRO A 177 -9.24 -16.09 12.29
C PRO A 177 -7.96 -15.29 12.05
N ALA A 178 -7.16 -15.63 11.02
CA ALA A 178 -5.94 -14.90 10.72
C ALA A 178 -6.23 -13.45 10.29
N ILE A 179 -7.29 -13.21 9.54
CA ILE A 179 -7.72 -11.84 9.16
C ILE A 179 -8.24 -11.09 10.38
N LYS A 180 -9.15 -11.72 11.17
CA LYS A 180 -9.69 -11.10 12.40
C LYS A 180 -8.59 -10.70 13.38
N ASN A 181 -7.62 -11.58 13.61
CA ASN A 181 -6.49 -11.30 14.50
C ASN A 181 -5.61 -10.17 13.96
N ALA A 182 -5.35 -10.14 12.65
CA ALA A 182 -4.60 -9.04 12.03
C ALA A 182 -5.30 -7.69 12.21
N LEU A 183 -6.63 -7.65 12.14
CA LEU A 183 -7.39 -6.42 12.41
C LEU A 183 -7.27 -5.96 13.87
N ILE A 184 -7.09 -6.87 14.83
CA ILE A 184 -6.80 -6.51 16.23
C ILE A 184 -5.46 -5.79 16.31
N PHE A 185 -4.40 -6.35 15.71
CA PHE A 185 -3.08 -5.70 15.67
C PHE A 185 -3.13 -4.33 14.99
N LEU A 186 -3.76 -4.25 13.82
CA LEU A 186 -3.90 -2.99 13.08
C LEU A 186 -4.68 -1.94 13.87
N SER A 187 -5.75 -2.34 14.57
CA SER A 187 -6.48 -1.41 15.44
C SER A 187 -5.61 -0.88 16.58
N ARG A 188 -4.73 -1.71 17.14
CA ARG A 188 -3.76 -1.31 18.16
C ARG A 188 -2.60 -0.49 17.63
N SER A 189 -2.42 -0.44 16.31
CA SER A 189 -1.43 0.41 15.65
C SER A 189 -2.03 1.74 15.18
N GLN A 190 -3.32 1.96 15.40
CA GLN A 190 -4.00 3.22 15.10
C GLN A 190 -3.98 4.14 16.33
N ASN A 191 -3.63 5.39 16.15
CA ASN A 191 -3.73 6.44 17.18
C ASN A 191 -5.19 6.83 17.44
N LEU A 192 -5.97 5.86 17.90
CA LEU A 192 -7.39 5.99 18.20
C LEU A 192 -7.70 5.27 19.52
N PRO A 193 -7.67 5.97 20.68
CA PRO A 193 -7.99 5.36 21.94
C PRO A 193 -9.47 4.94 21.99
N GLY A 194 -9.74 3.78 22.57
CA GLY A 194 -11.09 3.21 22.70
C GLY A 194 -11.06 1.71 22.91
N GLU A 195 -12.21 1.05 22.74
CA GLU A 195 -12.33 -0.40 22.95
C GLU A 195 -11.40 -1.22 22.05
N ALA A 196 -11.15 -0.76 20.82
CA ALA A 196 -10.27 -1.45 19.88
C ALA A 196 -8.77 -1.17 20.13
N ASN A 197 -8.42 -0.11 20.87
CA ASN A 197 -7.05 0.23 21.25
C ASN A 197 -7.00 0.80 22.67
N LYS A 198 -6.70 -0.06 23.64
CA LYS A 198 -6.56 0.27 25.07
C LYS A 198 -5.10 0.53 25.47
N MET A 199 -4.18 0.58 24.52
CA MET A 199 -2.75 0.78 24.78
C MET A 199 -2.48 2.16 25.42
N GLU A 200 -1.54 2.22 26.35
CA GLU A 200 -1.25 3.46 27.10
C GLU A 200 -0.78 4.60 26.17
N TYR A 201 -0.02 4.28 25.12
CA TYR A 201 0.42 5.29 24.17
C TYR A 201 -0.73 5.91 23.38
N ALA A 202 -1.77 5.13 23.07
CA ALA A 202 -2.93 5.61 22.34
C ALA A 202 -3.75 6.62 23.16
N LYS A 203 -3.81 6.45 24.49
CA LYS A 203 -4.46 7.42 25.40
C LYS A 203 -3.74 8.78 25.42
N LYS A 204 -2.48 8.82 24.98
CA LYS A 204 -1.63 10.01 24.89
C LYS A 204 -1.47 10.55 23.48
N THR A 205 -2.37 10.13 22.59
CA THR A 205 -2.38 10.59 21.18
C THR A 205 -2.66 12.10 21.12
N SER A 206 -1.84 12.83 20.37
CA SER A 206 -2.06 14.25 20.10
C SER A 206 -3.24 14.43 19.12
N GLU A 207 -3.88 15.59 19.11
CA GLU A 207 -4.96 15.86 18.15
C GLU A 207 -4.49 15.81 16.67
N GLY A 208 -3.22 16.14 16.41
CA GLY A 208 -2.63 16.04 15.07
C GLY A 208 -2.39 14.60 14.62
N ASP A 209 -2.20 13.68 15.56
CA ASP A 209 -1.94 12.26 15.28
C ASP A 209 -3.21 11.39 15.30
N LYS A 210 -4.32 11.93 15.84
CA LYS A 210 -5.54 11.17 16.08
C LYS A 210 -6.15 10.60 14.81
N GLY A 211 -6.35 9.29 14.79
CA GLY A 211 -6.91 8.53 13.67
C GLY A 211 -5.88 7.96 12.72
N GLY A 212 -4.64 8.50 12.69
CA GLY A 212 -3.56 7.97 11.88
C GLY A 212 -2.94 6.70 12.45
N PHE A 213 -2.08 6.06 11.68
CA PHE A 213 -1.40 4.82 12.05
C PHE A 213 0.08 5.05 12.27
N VAL A 214 0.63 4.32 13.22
CA VAL A 214 2.08 4.26 13.48
C VAL A 214 2.69 3.08 12.73
N TYR A 215 3.97 3.18 12.36
CA TYR A 215 4.68 2.06 11.73
C TYR A 215 4.80 0.87 12.71
N ASN A 216 5.25 1.15 13.91
CA ASN A 216 5.54 0.12 14.91
C ASN A 216 5.09 0.59 16.31
N PRO A 217 4.02 0.01 16.88
CA PRO A 217 3.51 0.42 18.19
C PRO A 217 4.47 0.10 19.35
N PHE A 218 5.48 -0.77 19.17
CA PHE A 218 6.49 -1.05 20.18
C PHE A 218 7.46 0.12 20.44
N GLU A 219 7.48 1.11 19.55
CA GLU A 219 8.25 2.35 19.77
C GLU A 219 7.77 3.12 21.01
N ALA A 220 6.54 2.89 21.45
CA ALA A 220 6.05 3.44 22.72
C ALA A 220 6.91 3.04 23.93
N ASN A 221 7.55 1.88 23.88
CA ASN A 221 8.40 1.36 24.94
C ASN A 221 9.88 1.81 24.82
N ASN A 222 10.23 2.51 23.75
CA ASN A 222 11.55 3.06 23.51
C ASN A 222 11.60 4.55 23.88
N ALA A 223 12.10 4.89 25.05
CA ALA A 223 12.15 6.28 25.53
C ALA A 223 12.97 7.23 24.64
N LYS A 224 13.87 6.68 23.80
CA LYS A 224 14.73 7.43 22.88
C LYS A 224 14.17 7.48 21.45
N SER A 225 12.99 6.91 21.20
CA SER A 225 12.42 6.90 19.87
C SER A 225 11.99 8.30 19.44
N GLU A 226 12.44 8.74 18.29
CA GLU A 226 11.99 9.98 17.64
C GLU A 226 10.52 9.90 17.17
N LYS A 227 9.93 8.70 17.16
CA LYS A 227 8.52 8.48 16.86
C LYS A 227 7.59 8.81 18.04
N ARG A 228 8.14 9.01 19.23
CA ARG A 228 7.33 9.41 20.40
C ARG A 228 7.06 10.90 20.39
N THR A 229 5.85 11.25 20.82
CA THR A 229 5.51 12.63 21.17
C THR A 229 6.03 12.97 22.59
N PRO A 230 6.19 14.26 22.93
CA PRO A 230 6.60 14.67 24.28
C PRO A 230 5.66 14.12 25.37
N GLU A 231 4.39 13.98 25.09
CA GLU A 231 3.35 13.46 26.00
C GLU A 231 3.42 11.94 26.17
N GLY A 232 4.23 11.26 25.34
CA GLY A 232 4.44 9.82 25.35
C GLY A 232 3.50 9.02 24.47
N GLY A 233 2.76 9.69 23.56
CA GLY A 233 2.08 9.07 22.43
C GLY A 233 3.07 8.71 21.31
N LEU A 234 2.54 8.30 20.16
CA LEU A 234 3.32 8.01 18.95
C LEU A 234 2.85 8.88 17.78
N ARG A 235 3.79 9.25 16.91
CA ARG A 235 3.49 10.02 15.69
C ARG A 235 2.85 9.13 14.63
N SER A 236 1.82 9.65 13.98
CA SER A 236 1.19 9.01 12.83
C SER A 236 1.99 9.24 11.56
N GLU A 237 1.93 8.29 10.64
CA GLU A 237 2.65 8.31 9.38
C GLU A 237 1.69 8.13 8.20
N GLY A 238 1.87 8.89 7.11
CA GLY A 238 1.02 8.85 5.94
C GLY A 238 0.95 7.46 5.31
N GLY A 239 2.12 6.88 4.98
CA GLY A 239 2.18 5.55 4.39
C GLY A 239 1.47 4.49 5.22
N MET A 240 1.61 4.53 6.55
CA MET A 240 0.97 3.57 7.45
C MET A 240 -0.53 3.83 7.58
N THR A 241 -0.97 5.09 7.53
CA THR A 241 -2.39 5.43 7.62
C THR A 241 -3.16 4.95 6.40
N TYR A 242 -2.62 5.15 5.19
CA TYR A 242 -3.22 4.60 3.98
C TYR A 242 -3.18 3.07 3.95
N ALA A 243 -2.09 2.45 4.42
CA ALA A 243 -1.98 1.00 4.51
C ALA A 243 -2.99 0.39 5.49
N GLY A 244 -3.18 1.00 6.67
CA GLY A 244 -4.16 0.58 7.67
C GLY A 244 -5.60 0.74 7.18
N LEU A 245 -5.94 1.91 6.62
CA LEU A 245 -7.26 2.16 6.01
C LEU A 245 -7.58 1.11 4.94
N LYS A 246 -6.67 0.89 3.99
CA LYS A 246 -6.82 -0.12 2.94
C LYS A 246 -7.09 -1.50 3.53
N SER A 247 -6.34 -1.88 4.57
CA SER A 247 -6.49 -3.21 5.19
C SER A 247 -7.86 -3.40 5.84
N PHE A 248 -8.38 -2.38 6.51
CA PHE A 248 -9.75 -2.41 7.02
C PHE A 248 -10.78 -2.59 5.91
N LEU A 249 -10.69 -1.80 4.85
CA LEU A 249 -11.62 -1.87 3.72
C LEU A 249 -11.56 -3.23 3.00
N TYR A 250 -10.35 -3.76 2.76
CA TYR A 250 -10.17 -5.08 2.14
C TYR A 250 -10.77 -6.21 2.99
N ALA A 251 -10.60 -6.14 4.30
CA ALA A 251 -11.20 -7.08 5.24
C ALA A 251 -12.72 -6.89 5.42
N GLY A 252 -13.33 -5.92 4.72
CA GLY A 252 -14.77 -5.68 4.74
C GLY A 252 -15.26 -4.83 5.91
N VAL A 253 -14.37 -4.13 6.59
CA VAL A 253 -14.77 -3.13 7.59
C VAL A 253 -15.43 -1.97 6.85
N GLY A 254 -16.65 -1.62 7.25
CA GLY A 254 -17.46 -0.60 6.57
C GLY A 254 -16.93 0.82 6.78
N LYS A 255 -17.30 1.72 5.86
CA LYS A 255 -16.92 3.15 5.94
C LYS A 255 -17.48 3.84 7.21
N ASP A 256 -18.53 3.28 7.80
CA ASP A 256 -19.15 3.81 9.03
C ASP A 256 -18.43 3.38 10.32
N ASP A 257 -17.51 2.44 10.25
CA ASP A 257 -16.71 2.02 11.40
C ASP A 257 -15.88 3.21 11.94
N PRO A 258 -15.85 3.43 13.26
CA PRO A 258 -15.11 4.54 13.85
C PRO A 258 -13.63 4.58 13.48
N ARG A 259 -12.99 3.42 13.29
CA ARG A 259 -11.58 3.31 12.90
C ARG A 259 -11.35 3.80 11.47
N VAL A 260 -12.25 3.44 10.55
CA VAL A 260 -12.22 3.87 9.15
C VAL A 260 -12.48 5.38 9.07
N LYS A 261 -13.52 5.88 9.77
CA LYS A 261 -13.81 7.33 9.83
C LYS A 261 -12.63 8.13 10.37
N ALA A 262 -12.02 7.68 11.46
CA ALA A 262 -10.89 8.37 12.07
C ALA A 262 -9.67 8.40 11.13
N ALA A 263 -9.39 7.31 10.41
CA ALA A 263 -8.31 7.28 9.42
C ALA A 263 -8.58 8.26 8.26
N ILE A 264 -9.80 8.31 7.73
CA ILE A 264 -10.19 9.24 6.67
C ILE A 264 -10.06 10.70 7.15
N GLU A 265 -10.50 11.01 8.37
CA GLU A 265 -10.37 12.36 8.94
C GLU A 265 -8.90 12.77 9.13
N TRP A 266 -8.03 11.84 9.55
CA TRP A 266 -6.60 12.11 9.60
C TRP A 266 -6.04 12.39 8.20
N ILE A 267 -6.40 11.58 7.20
CA ILE A 267 -6.00 11.76 5.81
C ILE A 267 -6.47 13.13 5.27
N ARG A 268 -7.69 13.55 5.57
CA ARG A 268 -8.21 14.87 5.17
C ARG A 268 -7.34 16.01 5.68
N LYS A 269 -6.88 15.91 6.92
CA LYS A 269 -6.02 16.93 7.57
C LYS A 269 -4.58 16.94 7.01
N HIS A 270 -4.12 15.81 6.48
CA HIS A 270 -2.72 15.61 6.08
C HIS A 270 -2.58 15.25 4.59
N TYR A 271 -3.61 15.56 3.78
CA TYR A 271 -3.57 15.26 2.35
C TYR A 271 -2.47 16.04 1.66
N THR A 272 -1.47 15.33 1.12
CA THR A 272 -0.39 15.91 0.33
C THR A 272 0.23 14.84 -0.58
N LEU A 273 0.83 15.27 -1.69
CA LEU A 273 1.69 14.46 -2.56
C LEU A 273 3.12 15.00 -2.62
N GLU A 274 3.44 16.02 -1.82
CA GLU A 274 4.79 16.59 -1.77
C GLU A 274 5.73 15.78 -0.88
N GLU A 275 5.19 15.17 0.18
CA GLU A 275 5.94 14.36 1.14
C GLU A 275 5.10 13.19 1.67
N ASN A 276 5.75 12.24 2.34
CA ASN A 276 5.08 11.23 3.17
C ASN A 276 4.82 11.85 4.56
N PRO A 277 3.58 12.19 4.91
CA PRO A 277 3.28 12.87 6.18
C PRO A 277 3.87 12.14 7.38
N GLY A 278 4.59 12.87 8.24
CA GLY A 278 5.30 12.33 9.40
C GLY A 278 6.64 11.65 9.10
N GLN A 279 7.03 11.52 7.82
CA GLN A 279 8.27 10.90 7.35
C GLN A 279 9.04 11.77 6.34
N LYS A 280 8.48 12.91 5.92
CA LYS A 280 9.02 13.77 4.87
C LYS A 280 9.21 12.98 3.56
N ASP A 281 10.43 12.94 3.05
CA ASP A 281 10.81 12.22 1.83
C ASP A 281 11.10 10.72 2.04
N ALA A 282 11.19 10.25 3.29
CA ALA A 282 11.46 8.83 3.54
C ALA A 282 10.28 7.94 3.11
N GLY A 283 10.57 6.96 2.24
CA GLY A 283 9.57 6.03 1.73
C GLY A 283 8.50 6.70 0.85
N LEU A 284 8.87 7.69 0.05
CA LEU A 284 7.93 8.51 -0.71
C LEU A 284 7.23 7.72 -1.82
N TYR A 285 7.93 6.84 -2.53
CA TYR A 285 7.32 6.02 -3.60
C TYR A 285 6.47 4.88 -3.04
N TYR A 286 6.88 4.30 -1.93
CA TYR A 286 6.02 3.40 -1.16
C TYR A 286 4.74 4.12 -0.70
N TYR A 287 4.85 5.35 -0.20
CA TYR A 287 3.71 6.19 0.16
C TYR A 287 2.76 6.41 -1.03
N TYR A 288 3.26 6.78 -2.20
CA TYR A 288 2.43 6.93 -3.40
C TYR A 288 1.70 5.64 -3.78
N HIS A 289 2.37 4.49 -3.65
CA HIS A 289 1.74 3.20 -3.93
C HIS A 289 0.58 2.91 -2.97
N VAL A 290 0.80 3.03 -1.64
CA VAL A 290 -0.27 2.73 -0.67
C VAL A 290 -1.37 3.80 -0.69
N PHE A 291 -1.02 5.06 -0.95
CA PHE A 291 -1.95 6.15 -1.21
C PHE A 291 -2.90 5.80 -2.36
N ALA A 292 -2.34 5.53 -3.55
CA ALA A 292 -3.12 5.24 -4.75
C ALA A 292 -4.09 4.07 -4.53
N LYS A 293 -3.59 3.01 -3.92
CA LYS A 293 -4.34 1.80 -3.67
C LYS A 293 -5.44 1.99 -2.63
N ALA A 294 -5.19 2.76 -1.58
CA ALA A 294 -6.19 3.08 -0.57
C ALA A 294 -7.29 4.00 -1.12
N MET A 295 -6.92 5.03 -1.90
CA MET A 295 -7.86 5.94 -2.53
C MET A 295 -8.75 5.24 -3.55
N ASP A 296 -8.17 4.34 -4.36
CA ASP A 296 -8.94 3.51 -5.30
C ASP A 296 -9.93 2.59 -4.56
N THR A 297 -9.48 1.97 -3.45
CA THR A 297 -10.33 1.10 -2.63
C THR A 297 -11.44 1.89 -1.91
N LEU A 298 -11.18 3.12 -1.51
CA LEU A 298 -12.16 4.02 -0.92
C LEU A 298 -13.27 4.36 -1.93
N GLY A 299 -12.94 4.35 -3.24
CA GLY A 299 -13.90 4.50 -4.34
C GLY A 299 -14.43 5.93 -4.48
N GLU A 300 -13.70 6.92 -3.99
CA GLU A 300 -14.06 8.33 -4.16
C GLU A 300 -13.27 8.93 -5.33
N GLU A 301 -14.00 9.49 -6.32
CA GLU A 301 -13.40 10.14 -7.48
C GLU A 301 -12.75 11.48 -7.09
N GLU A 302 -13.44 12.22 -6.24
CA GLU A 302 -13.00 13.46 -5.64
C GLU A 302 -12.77 13.23 -4.14
N PHE A 303 -11.65 13.69 -3.64
CA PHE A 303 -11.37 13.65 -2.22
C PHE A 303 -11.35 15.08 -1.66
N ALA A 304 -12.21 15.36 -0.69
CA ALA A 304 -12.20 16.65 -0.01
C ALA A 304 -11.24 16.60 1.18
N ASP A 305 -10.30 17.56 1.26
CA ASP A 305 -9.45 17.74 2.44
C ASP A 305 -10.22 18.38 3.62
N ALA A 306 -9.53 18.67 4.72
CA ALA A 306 -10.15 19.22 5.91
C ALA A 306 -10.70 20.65 5.72
N ASP A 307 -10.17 21.39 4.76
CA ASP A 307 -10.63 22.75 4.40
C ASP A 307 -11.77 22.71 3.37
N GLY A 308 -12.21 21.52 2.97
CA GLY A 308 -13.27 21.32 1.99
C GLY A 308 -12.81 21.47 0.55
N LYS A 309 -11.51 21.63 0.30
CA LYS A 309 -10.96 21.69 -1.06
C LYS A 309 -11.03 20.29 -1.68
N LYS A 310 -11.62 20.22 -2.86
CA LYS A 310 -11.73 18.98 -3.62
C LYS A 310 -10.49 18.71 -4.46
N HIS A 311 -10.04 17.48 -4.44
CA HIS A 311 -8.87 16.99 -5.14
C HIS A 311 -9.25 15.89 -6.13
N ASP A 312 -8.89 16.06 -7.39
CA ASP A 312 -8.77 14.97 -8.35
C ASP A 312 -7.45 14.24 -8.05
N TRP A 313 -7.50 13.30 -7.11
CA TRP A 313 -6.32 12.63 -6.62
C TRP A 313 -5.60 11.81 -7.70
N ARG A 314 -6.35 11.28 -8.70
CA ARG A 314 -5.76 10.51 -9.80
C ARG A 314 -4.91 11.41 -10.70
N LYS A 315 -5.44 12.56 -11.07
CA LYS A 315 -4.72 13.55 -11.87
C LYS A 315 -3.53 14.13 -11.12
N GLN A 316 -3.72 14.50 -9.85
CA GLN A 316 -2.63 15.05 -9.03
C GLN A 316 -1.50 14.05 -8.84
N LEU A 317 -1.81 12.78 -8.56
CA LEU A 317 -0.81 11.73 -8.44
C LEU A 317 -0.06 11.51 -9.75
N PHE A 318 -0.78 11.45 -10.87
CA PHE A 318 -0.16 11.33 -12.20
C PHE A 318 0.81 12.49 -12.48
N GLU A 319 0.38 13.73 -12.29
CA GLU A 319 1.24 14.90 -12.52
C GLU A 319 2.47 14.89 -11.61
N THR A 320 2.31 14.48 -10.36
CA THR A 320 3.41 14.33 -9.40
C THR A 320 4.41 13.28 -9.87
N LEU A 321 3.95 12.10 -10.28
CA LEU A 321 4.80 11.04 -10.81
C LEU A 321 5.48 11.45 -12.10
N LYS A 322 4.74 12.04 -13.06
CA LYS A 322 5.28 12.54 -14.33
C LYS A 322 6.39 13.55 -14.12
N LYS A 323 6.20 14.51 -13.20
CA LYS A 323 7.21 15.53 -12.86
C LYS A 323 8.48 14.94 -12.24
N LYS A 324 8.35 13.86 -11.46
CA LYS A 324 9.47 13.20 -10.76
C LYS A 324 10.17 12.13 -11.59
N GLN A 325 9.64 11.76 -12.78
CA GLN A 325 10.29 10.79 -13.65
C GLN A 325 11.58 11.36 -14.22
N THR A 326 12.66 10.62 -14.09
CA THR A 326 13.97 10.99 -14.63
C THR A 326 14.04 10.82 -16.15
N ALA A 327 15.08 11.35 -16.79
CA ALA A 327 15.23 11.31 -18.24
C ALA A 327 15.31 9.87 -18.79
N ASP A 328 15.87 8.92 -18.02
CA ASP A 328 15.96 7.50 -18.39
C ASP A 328 14.68 6.70 -18.13
N GLY A 329 13.62 7.36 -17.63
CA GLY A 329 12.33 6.75 -17.37
C GLY A 329 12.15 6.17 -15.97
N SER A 330 13.18 6.24 -15.11
CA SER A 330 13.14 5.74 -13.75
C SER A 330 12.56 6.75 -12.76
N TRP A 331 12.41 6.31 -11.52
CA TRP A 331 12.28 7.14 -10.33
C TRP A 331 13.32 6.72 -9.30
N VAL A 332 13.78 7.66 -8.53
CA VAL A 332 14.74 7.45 -7.45
C VAL A 332 14.47 8.43 -6.33
N ASN A 333 14.67 8.00 -5.09
CA ASN A 333 14.63 8.85 -3.92
C ASN A 333 16.05 9.07 -3.41
N GLU A 334 16.46 10.31 -3.21
CA GLU A 334 17.78 10.62 -2.62
C GLU A 334 17.89 10.11 -1.18
N ASN A 335 16.76 10.03 -0.47
CA ASN A 335 16.69 9.42 0.84
C ASN A 335 16.80 7.91 0.73
N SER A 336 17.87 7.33 1.31
CA SER A 336 18.12 5.88 1.26
C SER A 336 17.28 5.05 2.23
N ALA A 337 16.45 5.69 3.05
CA ALA A 337 15.53 4.98 3.92
C ALA A 337 14.60 4.08 3.08
N PHE A 338 14.35 2.89 3.58
CA PHE A 338 13.52 1.88 2.91
C PHE A 338 14.03 1.46 1.52
N LEU A 339 15.34 1.66 1.23
CA LEU A 339 16.01 1.28 -0.02
C LEU A 339 15.48 2.00 -1.28
N GLU A 340 14.76 3.10 -1.16
CA GLU A 340 14.22 3.85 -2.32
C GLU A 340 15.28 4.60 -3.13
N ASN A 341 16.54 4.61 -2.67
CA ASN A 341 17.70 5.00 -3.49
C ASN A 341 18.07 3.94 -4.55
N SER A 342 17.40 2.77 -4.59
CA SER A 342 17.42 1.86 -5.72
C SER A 342 16.40 2.32 -6.75
N PRO A 343 16.85 2.71 -7.98
CA PRO A 343 15.94 3.10 -9.04
C PRO A 343 14.93 2.00 -9.41
N GLU A 344 15.35 0.73 -9.37
CA GLU A 344 14.47 -0.41 -9.66
C GLU A 344 13.31 -0.51 -8.66
N LEU A 345 13.60 -0.35 -7.37
CA LEU A 345 12.59 -0.41 -6.32
C LEU A 345 11.65 0.81 -6.37
N ALA A 346 12.21 2.01 -6.43
CA ALA A 346 11.42 3.25 -6.50
C ALA A 346 10.54 3.26 -7.75
N THR A 347 11.08 2.83 -8.92
CA THR A 347 10.32 2.70 -10.16
C THR A 347 9.18 1.69 -10.03
N SER A 348 9.38 0.56 -9.35
CA SER A 348 8.32 -0.43 -9.15
C SER A 348 7.14 0.14 -8.36
N PHE A 349 7.40 0.88 -7.29
CA PHE A 349 6.34 1.56 -6.51
C PHE A 349 5.66 2.68 -7.30
N ALA A 350 6.44 3.50 -8.03
CA ALA A 350 5.90 4.56 -8.87
C ALA A 350 4.95 4.01 -9.96
N VAL A 351 5.36 2.92 -10.62
CA VAL A 351 4.55 2.24 -11.64
C VAL A 351 3.29 1.60 -11.04
N LEU A 352 3.41 0.97 -9.86
CA LEU A 352 2.23 0.47 -9.15
C LEU A 352 1.26 1.61 -8.81
N ALA A 353 1.75 2.75 -8.33
CA ALA A 353 0.93 3.93 -8.08
C ALA A 353 0.28 4.46 -9.36
N LEU A 354 1.07 4.56 -10.45
CA LEU A 354 0.60 4.99 -11.77
C LEU A 354 -0.55 4.13 -12.28
N SER A 355 -0.54 2.82 -12.04
CA SER A 355 -1.58 1.89 -12.49
C SER A 355 -2.98 2.17 -11.92
N TYR A 356 -3.08 2.99 -10.88
CA TYR A 356 -4.34 3.43 -10.26
C TYR A 356 -4.80 4.82 -10.74
N THR A 357 -4.01 5.52 -11.54
CA THR A 357 -4.38 6.87 -12.00
C THR A 357 -5.39 6.84 -13.14
N THR A 358 -5.51 5.74 -13.87
CA THR A 358 -6.56 5.52 -14.87
C THR A 358 -7.68 4.66 -14.30
N LYS A 359 -8.92 4.96 -14.66
CA LYS A 359 -10.05 4.09 -14.36
C LYS A 359 -9.93 2.81 -15.19
N LYS A 360 -10.17 1.69 -14.55
CA LYS A 360 -10.30 0.40 -15.26
C LYS A 360 -11.74 0.19 -15.69
#